data_bcc136fd43f22e014f6a4c408e369dce
#
_entry.id   bcc136fd43f22e014f6a4c408e369dce
#
_cell.length_a   1.000
_cell.length_b   1.000
_cell.length_c   1.000
_cell.angle_alpha   90.00
_cell.angle_beta   90.00
_cell.angle_gamma   90.00
#
_symmetry.space_group_name_H-M   'P 1'
#
loop_
_entity.id
_entity.type
_entity.pdbx_description
1 polymer ?
#
loop_
_entity_poly.entity_id
_entity_poly.type
_entity_poly.pdbx_seq_one_letter_code
_entity_poly.pdbx_strand_id
1 'polypeptide(L)'
;MLSTDRVLFHVRNYNFNVRHLLVIAVLVIAFTTAFIMRSYPIKYGFYLNEFDPYFDYRATKYIVDNGLDAYLKWHDNMSWYPEGRNIPETSQVGLHITAAYLYKIFGGNSSILDFTILLPVVVGSLTTIVVFALVRSLGGTTAGLFSAXLIAFTPAIIQRGNLGWFKSEPLGLFFALLALYLLISALKHKPKIAIVKAI
;
A
#
# COMPACT_ATOMS: atom_id res chain seq x y z
N MET A 1 5.05 -36.91 -11.53
CA MET A 1 5.45 -35.87 -10.55
C MET A 1 6.18 -34.76 -11.28
N LEU A 2 5.61 -33.55 -11.31
CA LEU A 2 6.23 -32.39 -12.00
C LEU A 2 7.43 -31.94 -11.20
N SER A 3 8.63 -31.99 -11.81
CA SER A 3 9.82 -31.45 -11.15
C SER A 3 9.74 -29.93 -11.08
N THR A 4 9.64 -29.40 -9.87
CA THR A 4 9.57 -27.94 -9.62
C THR A 4 10.86 -27.22 -10.02
N ASP A 5 11.95 -27.98 -10.20
CA ASP A 5 13.27 -27.42 -10.56
C ASP A 5 13.49 -27.41 -12.08
N ARG A 6 12.50 -27.90 -12.87
CA ARG A 6 12.58 -27.85 -14.33
C ARG A 6 12.71 -26.41 -14.80
N VAL A 7 13.80 -26.11 -15.52
CA VAL A 7 14.06 -24.80 -16.09
C VAL A 7 13.12 -24.60 -17.29
N LEU A 8 12.41 -23.46 -17.29
CA LEU A 8 11.49 -23.10 -18.38
C LEU A 8 12.22 -22.27 -19.45
N PHE A 9 13.01 -21.30 -18.99
CA PHE A 9 13.80 -20.46 -19.90
C PHE A 9 14.92 -19.77 -19.11
N HIS A 10 15.91 -19.27 -19.85
CA HIS A 10 17.05 -18.52 -19.28
C HIS A 10 16.91 -17.04 -19.61
N VAL A 11 17.09 -16.18 -18.62
CA VAL A 11 17.17 -14.71 -18.83
C VAL A 11 18.51 -14.28 -18.28
N ARG A 12 19.45 -13.97 -19.20
CA ARG A 12 20.79 -13.55 -18.83
C ARG A 12 21.43 -14.63 -17.91
N ASN A 13 21.71 -14.30 -16.65
CA ASN A 13 22.34 -15.22 -15.69
C ASN A 13 21.35 -15.93 -14.76
N TYR A 14 20.04 -15.85 -15.06
CA TYR A 14 18.99 -16.44 -14.20
C TYR A 14 18.23 -17.55 -14.91
N ASN A 15 18.08 -18.67 -14.21
CA ASN A 15 17.25 -19.80 -14.63
C ASN A 15 15.83 -19.62 -14.07
N PHE A 16 14.86 -19.45 -14.95
CA PHE A 16 13.46 -19.33 -14.56
C PHE A 16 12.84 -20.74 -14.51
N ASN A 17 12.51 -21.19 -13.31
CA ASN A 17 12.03 -22.55 -13.05
C ASN A 17 10.51 -22.57 -12.83
N VAL A 18 9.91 -23.74 -12.92
CA VAL A 18 8.50 -23.99 -12.57
C VAL A 18 8.17 -23.43 -11.19
N ARG A 19 9.09 -23.54 -10.24
CA ARG A 19 8.94 -23.00 -8.88
C ARG A 19 8.68 -21.48 -8.89
N HIS A 20 9.40 -20.73 -9.72
CA HIS A 20 9.20 -19.27 -9.83
C HIS A 20 7.80 -18.95 -10.37
N LEU A 21 7.36 -19.70 -11.38
CA LEU A 21 6.01 -19.55 -11.95
C LEU A 21 4.94 -19.81 -10.89
N LEU A 22 5.09 -20.87 -10.09
CA LEU A 22 4.16 -21.20 -9.01
C LEU A 22 4.10 -20.08 -7.95
N VAL A 23 5.25 -19.55 -7.55
CA VAL A 23 5.31 -18.42 -6.59
C VAL A 23 4.56 -17.22 -7.15
N ILE A 24 4.82 -16.85 -8.40
CA ILE A 24 4.15 -15.71 -9.05
C ILE A 24 2.63 -15.98 -9.12
N ALA A 25 2.22 -17.17 -9.52
CA ALA A 25 0.79 -17.53 -9.63
C ALA A 25 0.08 -17.37 -8.27
N VAL A 26 0.69 -17.88 -7.19
CA VAL A 26 0.10 -17.76 -5.84
C VAL A 26 0.04 -16.29 -5.40
N LEU A 27 1.07 -15.49 -5.70
CA LEU A 27 1.07 -14.06 -5.35
C LEU A 27 0.02 -13.29 -6.15
N VAL A 28 -0.17 -13.61 -7.43
CA VAL A 28 -1.24 -13.02 -8.25
C VAL A 28 -2.61 -13.37 -7.64
N ILE A 29 -2.80 -14.64 -7.24
CA ILE A 29 -4.04 -15.08 -6.59
C ILE A 29 -4.25 -14.30 -5.29
N ALA A 30 -3.22 -14.20 -4.44
CA ALA A 30 -3.32 -13.47 -3.16
C ALA A 30 -3.65 -11.99 -3.38
N PHE A 31 -2.96 -11.34 -4.31
CA PHE A 31 -3.21 -9.93 -4.66
C PHE A 31 -4.64 -9.74 -5.20
N THR A 32 -5.04 -10.57 -6.18
CA THR A 32 -6.37 -10.46 -6.80
C THR A 32 -7.48 -10.71 -5.77
N THR A 33 -7.30 -11.71 -4.91
CA THR A 33 -8.26 -11.99 -3.84
C THR A 33 -8.35 -10.79 -2.89
N ALA A 34 -7.21 -10.26 -2.45
CA ALA A 34 -7.17 -9.08 -1.59
C ALA A 34 -7.88 -7.88 -2.24
N PHE A 35 -7.66 -7.68 -3.54
CA PHE A 35 -8.27 -6.60 -4.31
C PHE A 35 -9.79 -6.76 -4.40
N ILE A 36 -10.27 -7.97 -4.75
CA ILE A 36 -11.70 -8.27 -4.87
C ILE A 36 -12.40 -8.08 -3.51
N MET A 37 -11.81 -8.63 -2.44
CA MET A 37 -12.41 -8.56 -1.10
C MET A 37 -12.53 -7.10 -0.63
N ARG A 38 -11.51 -6.28 -0.89
CA ARG A 38 -11.50 -4.86 -0.52
C ARG A 38 -12.40 -4.01 -1.41
N SER A 39 -12.63 -4.44 -2.65
CA SER A 39 -13.53 -3.74 -3.58
C SER A 39 -15.01 -4.06 -3.33
N TYR A 40 -15.33 -5.08 -2.55
CA TYR A 40 -16.70 -5.56 -2.34
C TYR A 40 -17.67 -4.47 -1.92
N PRO A 41 -17.30 -3.44 -1.11
CA PRO A 41 -18.24 -2.36 -0.76
C PRO A 41 -18.77 -1.56 -1.95
N ILE A 42 -18.19 -1.70 -3.16
CA ILE A 42 -18.67 -1.04 -4.39
C ILE A 42 -20.16 -1.31 -4.65
N LYS A 43 -20.67 -2.44 -4.16
CA LYS A 43 -22.09 -2.79 -4.30
C LYS A 43 -23.02 -1.81 -3.57
N TYR A 44 -22.48 -1.05 -2.61
CA TYR A 44 -23.23 -0.03 -1.88
C TYR A 44 -23.01 1.38 -2.45
N GLY A 45 -22.09 1.50 -3.38
CA GLY A 45 -21.75 2.76 -4.05
C GLY A 45 -20.25 3.01 -4.12
N PHE A 46 -19.88 3.98 -4.94
CA PHE A 46 -18.46 4.38 -5.16
C PHE A 46 -18.27 5.75 -4.50
N TYR A 47 -17.94 5.74 -3.22
CA TYR A 47 -17.78 6.96 -2.40
C TYR A 47 -16.83 6.69 -1.22
N LEU A 48 -16.40 7.76 -0.58
CA LEU A 48 -15.60 7.66 0.64
C LEU A 48 -16.50 7.22 1.80
N ASN A 49 -15.99 6.28 2.61
CA ASN A 49 -16.70 5.74 3.78
C ASN A 49 -16.37 6.60 4.99
N GLU A 50 -17.34 6.99 5.80
CA GLU A 50 -17.09 7.76 7.01
C GLU A 50 -16.69 9.22 6.73
N PHE A 51 -16.58 10.04 7.78
CA PHE A 51 -16.25 11.48 7.64
C PHE A 51 -14.74 11.76 7.60
N ASP A 52 -13.92 10.96 8.28
CA ASP A 52 -12.45 11.18 8.26
C ASP A 52 -11.88 11.11 6.83
N PRO A 53 -12.24 10.10 6.00
CA PRO A 53 -11.78 10.07 4.61
C PRO A 53 -12.13 11.31 3.80
N TYR A 54 -13.25 11.97 4.09
CA TYR A 54 -13.58 13.23 3.40
C TYR A 54 -12.65 14.36 3.80
N PHE A 55 -12.25 14.41 5.08
CA PHE A 55 -11.24 15.37 5.54
C PHE A 55 -9.89 15.07 4.88
N ASP A 56 -9.46 13.80 4.89
CA ASP A 56 -8.17 13.39 4.30
C ASP A 56 -8.15 13.65 2.78
N TYR A 57 -9.27 13.41 2.09
CA TYR A 57 -9.43 13.76 0.67
C TYR A 57 -9.27 15.27 0.46
N ARG A 58 -9.98 16.09 1.27
CA ARG A 58 -9.92 17.56 1.16
C ARG A 58 -8.48 18.05 1.38
N ALA A 59 -7.78 17.49 2.35
CA ALA A 59 -6.39 17.85 2.64
C ALA A 59 -5.45 17.44 1.50
N THR A 60 -5.65 16.23 0.95
CA THR A 60 -4.90 15.76 -0.23
C THR A 60 -5.14 16.66 -1.43
N LYS A 61 -6.41 16.98 -1.70
CA LYS A 61 -6.81 17.87 -2.80
C LYS A 61 -6.18 19.24 -2.64
N TYR A 62 -6.10 19.77 -1.42
CA TYR A 62 -5.46 21.07 -1.13
C TYR A 62 -4.00 21.06 -1.61
N ILE A 63 -3.25 19.98 -1.37
CA ILE A 63 -1.86 19.85 -1.86
C ILE A 63 -1.82 19.83 -3.39
N VAL A 64 -2.75 19.12 -4.03
CA VAL A 64 -2.80 19.00 -5.50
C VAL A 64 -3.06 20.37 -6.13
N ASP A 65 -3.99 21.14 -5.56
CA ASP A 65 -4.45 22.41 -6.11
C ASP A 65 -3.50 23.58 -5.77
N ASN A 66 -2.92 23.61 -4.56
CA ASN A 66 -2.20 24.78 -4.03
C ASN A 66 -0.70 24.52 -3.81
N GLY A 67 -0.28 23.27 -3.84
CA GLY A 67 1.11 22.88 -3.62
C GLY A 67 1.44 22.59 -2.16
N LEU A 68 2.60 21.99 -1.96
CA LEU A 68 3.05 21.55 -0.63
C LEU A 68 3.35 22.72 0.29
N ASP A 69 3.95 23.80 -0.24
CA ASP A 69 4.31 24.99 0.58
C ASP A 69 3.07 25.65 1.18
N ALA A 70 1.98 25.73 0.41
CA ALA A 70 0.71 26.25 0.89
C ALA A 70 0.12 25.34 1.98
N TYR A 71 0.18 24.03 1.75
CA TYR A 71 -0.33 23.03 2.71
C TYR A 71 0.42 23.10 4.06
N LEU A 72 1.74 23.27 4.02
CA LEU A 72 2.54 23.32 5.25
C LEU A 72 2.28 24.58 6.11
N LYS A 73 1.56 25.55 5.56
CA LYS A 73 1.15 26.78 6.27
C LYS A 73 -0.37 26.86 6.44
N TRP A 74 -1.09 25.77 6.12
CA TRP A 74 -2.55 25.82 6.03
C TRP A 74 -3.19 25.79 7.42
N HIS A 75 -3.86 26.88 7.75
CA HIS A 75 -4.79 26.98 8.88
C HIS A 75 -6.20 26.88 8.32
N ASP A 76 -6.93 25.84 8.68
CA ASP A 76 -8.26 25.52 8.14
C ASP A 76 -9.35 26.06 9.07
N ASN A 77 -10.00 27.14 8.68
CA ASN A 77 -11.09 27.77 9.45
C ASN A 77 -12.41 26.99 9.35
N MET A 78 -12.47 25.96 8.51
CA MET A 78 -13.64 25.10 8.37
C MET A 78 -13.62 23.91 9.32
N SER A 79 -12.49 23.64 9.97
CA SER A 79 -12.32 22.58 10.96
C SER A 79 -12.20 23.20 12.36
N TRP A 80 -12.72 22.50 13.39
CA TRP A 80 -12.59 22.88 14.80
C TRP A 80 -13.06 24.33 15.09
N TYR A 81 -14.27 24.65 14.59
CA TYR A 81 -14.88 25.96 14.78
C TYR A 81 -15.01 26.28 16.27
N PRO A 82 -14.77 27.55 16.71
CA PRO A 82 -14.44 28.73 15.89
C PRO A 82 -12.94 29.00 15.67
N GLU A 83 -12.06 28.31 16.37
CA GLU A 83 -10.62 28.61 16.38
C GLU A 83 -9.91 28.18 15.09
N GLY A 84 -10.47 27.20 14.37
CA GLY A 84 -9.81 26.62 13.21
C GLY A 84 -8.80 25.55 13.61
N ARG A 85 -8.12 24.99 12.61
CA ARG A 85 -7.19 23.87 12.80
C ARG A 85 -5.92 24.07 11.98
N ASN A 86 -4.77 24.00 12.65
CA ASN A 86 -3.47 24.01 11.98
C ASN A 86 -3.22 22.60 11.41
N ILE A 87 -3.45 22.44 10.11
CA ILE A 87 -3.49 21.14 9.46
C ILE A 87 -2.15 20.38 9.54
N PRO A 88 -1.00 20.97 9.18
CA PRO A 88 0.25 20.19 9.20
C PRO A 88 0.67 19.73 10.60
N GLU A 89 0.23 20.40 11.67
CA GLU A 89 0.59 20.01 13.04
C GLU A 89 -0.35 18.98 13.65
N THR A 90 -1.57 18.86 13.13
CA THR A 90 -2.63 18.11 13.81
C THR A 90 -3.25 17.00 12.98
N SER A 91 -2.75 16.78 11.76
CA SER A 91 -3.38 15.80 10.84
C SER A 91 -2.39 14.75 10.34
N GLN A 92 -2.87 13.91 9.44
CA GLN A 92 -2.13 12.75 8.90
C GLN A 92 -1.30 13.17 7.67
N VAL A 93 -0.32 14.04 7.87
CA VAL A 93 0.48 14.69 6.82
C VAL A 93 1.09 13.68 5.85
N GLY A 94 1.60 12.55 6.38
CA GLY A 94 2.19 11.50 5.56
C GLY A 94 1.22 10.92 4.54
N LEU A 95 -0.05 10.72 4.94
CA LEU A 95 -1.09 10.24 4.02
C LEU A 95 -1.35 11.28 2.93
N HIS A 96 -1.57 12.54 3.32
CA HIS A 96 -1.95 13.60 2.38
C HIS A 96 -0.86 13.84 1.33
N ILE A 97 0.40 13.94 1.76
CA ILE A 97 1.53 14.17 0.86
C ILE A 97 1.71 12.96 -0.07
N THR A 98 1.74 11.74 0.49
CA THR A 98 1.93 10.52 -0.31
C THR A 98 0.83 10.38 -1.36
N ALA A 99 -0.43 10.54 -0.95
CA ALA A 99 -1.56 10.41 -1.87
C ALA A 99 -1.54 11.49 -2.97
N ALA A 100 -1.19 12.74 -2.62
CA ALA A 100 -1.11 13.84 -3.58
C ALA A 100 -0.04 13.56 -4.65
N TYR A 101 1.14 13.10 -4.23
CA TYR A 101 2.22 12.79 -5.18
C TYR A 101 1.91 11.53 -6.00
N LEU A 102 1.32 10.50 -5.39
CA LEU A 102 0.88 9.32 -6.15
C LEU A 102 -0.17 9.70 -7.19
N TYR A 103 -1.09 10.60 -6.84
CA TYR A 103 -2.08 11.11 -7.79
C TYR A 103 -1.43 11.84 -8.96
N LYS A 104 -0.44 12.71 -8.68
CA LYS A 104 0.27 13.45 -9.74
C LYS A 104 1.02 12.52 -10.70
N ILE A 105 1.48 11.36 -10.20
CA ILE A 105 2.23 10.39 -11.03
C ILE A 105 1.28 9.43 -11.77
N PHE A 106 0.28 8.90 -11.07
CA PHE A 106 -0.54 7.77 -11.54
C PHE A 106 -2.01 8.11 -11.78
N GLY A 107 -2.46 9.32 -11.40
CA GLY A 107 -3.89 9.71 -11.50
C GLY A 107 -4.41 9.80 -12.92
N GLY A 108 -3.55 10.16 -13.86
CA GLY A 108 -3.95 10.27 -15.27
C GLY A 108 -5.13 11.23 -15.45
N ASN A 109 -6.20 10.74 -16.07
CA ASN A 109 -7.42 11.51 -16.31
C ASN A 109 -8.50 11.27 -15.22
N SER A 110 -8.19 10.48 -14.19
CA SER A 110 -9.17 10.24 -13.10
C SER A 110 -9.35 11.48 -12.22
N SER A 111 -10.51 11.61 -11.61
CA SER A 111 -10.68 12.64 -10.57
C SER A 111 -9.85 12.26 -9.34
N ILE A 112 -9.40 13.26 -8.59
CA ILE A 112 -8.70 13.00 -7.33
C ILE A 112 -9.61 12.27 -6.32
N LEU A 113 -10.92 12.50 -6.40
CA LEU A 113 -11.89 11.78 -5.55
C LEU A 113 -11.87 10.29 -5.87
N ASP A 114 -11.98 9.93 -7.15
CA ASP A 114 -11.97 8.51 -7.57
C ASP A 114 -10.65 7.84 -7.18
N PHE A 115 -9.53 8.57 -7.35
CA PHE A 115 -8.21 8.08 -6.99
C PHE A 115 -8.13 7.77 -5.49
N THR A 116 -8.62 8.69 -4.63
CA THR A 116 -8.57 8.47 -3.18
C THR A 116 -9.52 7.35 -2.72
N ILE A 117 -10.66 7.16 -3.41
CA ILE A 117 -11.57 6.03 -3.13
C ILE A 117 -10.86 4.68 -3.38
N LEU A 118 -10.06 4.60 -4.46
CA LEU A 118 -9.39 3.35 -4.88
C LEU A 118 -8.06 3.11 -4.16
N LEU A 119 -7.36 4.15 -3.73
CA LEU A 119 -6.00 4.04 -3.18
C LEU A 119 -5.88 3.02 -2.04
N PRO A 120 -6.78 2.99 -1.03
CA PRO A 120 -6.66 1.98 0.04
C PRO A 120 -6.79 0.54 -0.47
N VAL A 121 -7.60 0.29 -1.49
CA VAL A 121 -7.74 -1.05 -2.10
C VAL A 121 -6.42 -1.48 -2.72
N VAL A 122 -5.80 -0.60 -3.50
CA VAL A 122 -4.53 -0.88 -4.19
C VAL A 122 -3.42 -1.12 -3.16
N VAL A 123 -3.26 -0.21 -2.21
CA VAL A 123 -2.21 -0.28 -1.18
C VAL A 123 -2.41 -1.53 -0.30
N GLY A 124 -3.66 -1.79 0.13
CA GLY A 124 -3.99 -2.96 0.93
C GLY A 124 -3.72 -4.27 0.19
N SER A 125 -3.91 -4.29 -1.13
CA SER A 125 -3.62 -5.48 -1.94
C SER A 125 -2.11 -5.66 -2.13
N LEU A 126 -1.37 -4.57 -2.35
CA LEU A 126 0.10 -4.61 -2.46
C LEU A 126 0.74 -5.09 -1.15
N THR A 127 0.08 -4.90 -0.01
CA THR A 127 0.57 -5.38 1.28
C THR A 127 0.75 -6.90 1.30
N THR A 128 -0.03 -7.67 0.50
CA THR A 128 0.15 -9.12 0.40
C THR A 128 1.55 -9.48 -0.13
N ILE A 129 2.05 -8.70 -1.09
CA ILE A 129 3.38 -8.90 -1.68
C ILE A 129 4.47 -8.55 -0.66
N VAL A 130 4.28 -7.45 0.07
CA VAL A 130 5.25 -7.04 1.11
C VAL A 130 5.33 -8.09 2.22
N VAL A 131 4.18 -8.62 2.67
CA VAL A 131 4.13 -9.68 3.70
C VAL A 131 4.83 -10.95 3.19
N PHE A 132 4.58 -11.32 1.93
CA PHE A 132 5.31 -12.44 1.33
C PHE A 132 6.82 -12.23 1.43
N ALA A 133 7.30 -11.06 1.00
CA ALA A 133 8.75 -10.77 0.99
C ALA A 133 9.33 -10.81 2.41
N LEU A 134 8.64 -10.18 3.35
CA LEU A 134 9.04 -10.14 4.76
C LEU A 134 9.11 -11.55 5.37
N VAL A 135 8.01 -12.31 5.28
CA VAL A 135 7.94 -13.65 5.90
C VAL A 135 8.88 -14.63 5.17
N ARG A 136 8.99 -14.51 3.84
CA ARG A 136 9.95 -15.31 3.08
C ARG A 136 11.38 -15.09 3.59
N SER A 137 11.73 -13.85 3.95
CA SER A 137 13.07 -13.55 4.44
C SER A 137 13.36 -14.18 5.80
N LEU A 138 12.31 -14.50 6.58
CA LEU A 138 12.43 -15.10 7.92
C LEU A 138 12.26 -16.63 7.91
N GLY A 139 11.24 -17.11 7.21
CA GLY A 139 10.79 -18.52 7.27
C GLY A 139 10.74 -19.25 5.93
N GLY A 140 11.26 -18.64 4.87
CA GLY A 140 11.31 -19.28 3.55
C GLY A 140 10.05 -19.09 2.71
N THR A 141 10.12 -19.56 1.47
CA THR A 141 9.11 -19.30 0.44
C THR A 141 7.72 -19.82 0.82
N THR A 142 7.64 -21.03 1.36
CA THR A 142 6.35 -21.63 1.74
C THR A 142 5.64 -20.79 2.81
N ALA A 143 6.36 -20.41 3.87
CA ALA A 143 5.81 -19.58 4.94
C ALA A 143 5.34 -18.22 4.38
N GLY A 144 6.14 -17.63 3.48
CA GLY A 144 5.78 -16.38 2.84
C GLY A 144 4.48 -16.47 2.02
N LEU A 145 4.32 -17.54 1.24
CA LEU A 145 3.11 -17.73 0.43
C LEU A 145 1.86 -17.93 1.31
N PHE A 146 1.98 -18.71 2.37
CA PHE A 146 0.88 -18.87 3.33
C PHE A 146 0.51 -17.51 3.96
N SER A 147 1.49 -16.73 4.36
CA SER A 147 1.26 -15.41 4.98
C SER A 147 0.60 -14.43 4.01
N ALA A 148 0.96 -14.46 2.75
CA ALA A 148 0.31 -13.65 1.72
C ALA A 148 -1.16 -13.98 1.56
N UNK A 149 -1.39 -15.14 1.59
CA UNK A 149 -2.62 -15.56 1.53
C UNK A 149 -3.37 -15.26 2.62
N LEU A 150 -2.94 -15.47 3.91
CA LEU A 150 -3.68 -15.19 5.14
C LEU A 150 -4.04 -13.71 5.26
N ILE A 151 -3.10 -12.80 4.98
CA ILE A 151 -3.38 -11.37 5.07
C ILE A 151 -4.44 -10.90 4.06
N ALA A 152 -4.56 -11.60 2.93
CA ALA A 152 -5.58 -11.28 1.93
C ALA A 152 -7.01 -11.49 2.49
N PHE A 153 -7.16 -12.45 3.43
CA PHE A 153 -8.45 -12.81 4.01
C PHE A 153 -8.67 -12.26 5.42
N THR A 154 -7.69 -11.61 6.04
CA THR A 154 -7.79 -11.14 7.44
C THR A 154 -8.85 -10.04 7.56
N PRO A 155 -9.98 -10.28 8.27
CA PRO A 155 -11.10 -9.32 8.29
C PRO A 155 -10.73 -7.94 8.81
N ALA A 156 -9.95 -7.86 9.88
CA ALA A 156 -9.53 -6.58 10.47
C ALA A 156 -8.74 -5.73 9.47
N ILE A 157 -7.87 -6.36 8.66
CA ILE A 157 -7.05 -5.66 7.67
C ILE A 157 -7.88 -5.28 6.43
N ILE A 158 -8.85 -6.14 6.05
CA ILE A 158 -9.77 -5.84 4.95
C ILE A 158 -10.61 -4.61 5.32
N GLN A 159 -11.19 -4.61 6.52
CA GLN A 159 -12.05 -3.53 6.99
C GLN A 159 -11.33 -2.17 6.98
N ARG A 160 -10.05 -2.16 7.38
CA ARG A 160 -9.23 -0.94 7.46
C ARG A 160 -8.47 -0.64 6.15
N GLY A 161 -8.88 -1.21 5.03
CA GLY A 161 -8.26 -0.98 3.73
C GLY A 161 -9.20 -1.25 2.56
N ASN A 162 -10.53 -1.17 2.80
CA ASN A 162 -11.53 -1.41 1.76
C ASN A 162 -11.80 -0.15 0.95
N LEU A 163 -12.61 -0.29 -0.08
CA LEU A 163 -13.00 0.79 -0.99
C LEU A 163 -13.56 1.96 -0.21
N GLY A 164 -13.01 3.15 -0.43
CA GLY A 164 -13.44 4.37 0.23
C GLY A 164 -12.88 4.59 1.63
N TRP A 165 -12.11 3.66 2.18
CA TRP A 165 -11.47 3.81 3.50
C TRP A 165 -10.15 4.57 3.35
N PHE A 166 -10.24 5.83 2.89
CA PHE A 166 -9.06 6.67 2.62
C PHE A 166 -8.55 7.27 3.94
N LYS A 167 -7.78 6.47 4.68
CA LYS A 167 -7.19 6.82 5.98
C LYS A 167 -5.75 6.32 6.03
N SER A 168 -5.05 6.65 7.10
CA SER A 168 -3.61 6.34 7.22
C SER A 168 -3.31 4.86 7.44
N GLU A 169 -4.28 4.04 7.92
CA GLU A 169 -4.01 2.66 8.31
C GLU A 169 -3.49 1.78 7.17
N PRO A 170 -4.11 1.73 5.97
CA PRO A 170 -3.55 0.86 4.92
C PRO A 170 -2.15 1.31 4.48
N LEU A 171 -1.92 2.61 4.37
CA LEU A 171 -0.62 3.15 3.96
C LEU A 171 0.43 2.92 5.05
N GLY A 172 0.06 3.17 6.31
CA GLY A 172 0.93 2.96 7.47
C GLY A 172 1.34 1.50 7.61
N LEU A 173 0.38 0.57 7.49
CA LEU A 173 0.68 -0.86 7.55
C LEU A 173 1.63 -1.29 6.43
N PHE A 174 1.35 -0.83 5.20
CA PHE A 174 2.19 -1.12 4.04
C PHE A 174 3.64 -0.67 4.29
N PHE A 175 3.83 0.60 4.67
CA PHE A 175 5.18 1.14 4.89
C PHE A 175 5.88 0.54 6.11
N ALA A 176 5.15 0.26 7.19
CA ALA A 176 5.74 -0.37 8.38
C ALA A 176 6.29 -1.78 8.06
N LEU A 177 5.51 -2.59 7.34
CA LEU A 177 5.95 -3.93 6.94
C LEU A 177 7.08 -3.87 5.91
N LEU A 178 7.02 -2.90 4.98
CA LEU A 178 8.09 -2.69 4.00
C LEU A 178 9.39 -2.28 4.70
N ALA A 179 9.32 -1.35 5.66
CA ALA A 179 10.49 -0.91 6.42
C ALA A 179 11.11 -2.08 7.20
N LEU A 180 10.27 -2.92 7.83
CA LEU A 180 10.73 -4.14 8.52
C LEU A 180 11.43 -5.10 7.55
N TYR A 181 10.84 -5.32 6.37
CA TYR A 181 11.44 -6.17 5.34
C TYR A 181 12.82 -5.63 4.90
N LEU A 182 12.89 -4.31 4.66
CA LEU A 182 14.13 -3.68 4.22
C LEU A 182 15.21 -3.76 5.32
N LEU A 183 14.84 -3.52 6.57
CA LEU A 183 15.74 -3.63 7.72
C LEU A 183 16.31 -5.06 7.83
N ILE A 184 15.45 -6.07 7.82
CA ILE A 184 15.86 -7.47 7.91
C ILE A 184 16.75 -7.84 6.72
N SER A 185 16.38 -7.40 5.53
CA SER A 185 17.15 -7.63 4.31
C SER A 185 18.55 -6.97 4.39
N ALA A 186 18.61 -5.76 4.93
CA ALA A 186 19.87 -5.04 5.12
C ALA A 186 20.80 -5.78 6.09
N LEU A 187 20.25 -6.27 7.20
CA LEU A 187 21.03 -7.01 8.21
C LEU A 187 21.62 -8.33 7.68
N LYS A 188 21.01 -8.91 6.63
CA LYS A 188 21.47 -10.18 6.04
C LYS A 188 22.59 -10.01 4.99
N HIS A 189 22.87 -8.79 4.59
CA HIS A 189 23.87 -8.50 3.54
C HIS A 189 25.14 -7.90 4.13
N LYS A 190 26.21 -7.89 3.34
CA LYS A 190 27.47 -7.23 3.73
C LYS A 190 27.23 -5.74 3.96
N PRO A 191 28.01 -5.10 4.86
CA PRO A 191 27.74 -3.71 5.29
C PRO A 191 27.47 -2.70 4.17
N LYS A 192 28.24 -2.75 3.09
CA LYS A 192 28.06 -1.81 1.96
C LYS A 192 26.71 -1.94 1.28
N ILE A 193 26.22 -3.17 1.13
CA ILE A 193 24.91 -3.45 0.52
C ILE A 193 23.79 -3.14 1.53
N ALA A 194 24.06 -3.38 2.81
CA ALA A 194 23.09 -3.12 3.89
C ALA A 194 22.72 -1.64 3.97
N ILE A 195 23.72 -0.75 3.85
CA ILE A 195 23.49 0.71 3.89
C ILE A 195 22.59 1.15 2.71
N VAL A 196 22.90 0.67 1.50
CA VAL A 196 22.13 1.02 0.30
C VAL A 196 20.67 0.55 0.42
N LYS A 197 20.43 -0.61 1.07
CA LYS A 197 19.07 -1.14 1.25
C LYS A 197 18.30 -0.51 2.41
N ALA A 198 19.00 0.13 3.34
CA ALA A 198 18.40 0.75 4.53
C ALA A 198 18.06 2.24 4.32
N ILE A 199 18.67 2.90 3.31
CA ILE A 199 18.40 4.28 2.90
C ILE A 199 17.32 4.31 1.83
#